data_2bf9402794052d435d10700b732dd98a
#
_entry.id   2bf9402794052d435d10700b732dd98a
#
_cell.length_a   1.000
_cell.length_b   1.000
_cell.length_c   1.000
_cell.angle_alpha   90.00
_cell.angle_beta   90.00
_cell.angle_gamma   90.00
#
_symmetry.space_group_name_H-M   'P 1'
#
loop_
_entity.id
_entity.type
_entity.pdbx_description
1 polymer ?
#
loop_
_entity_poly.entity_id
_entity_poly.type
_entity_poly.pdbx_seq_one_letter_code
_entity_poly.pdbx_strand_id
1 'polypeptide(L)'
;MKIAITIKYTNGEEVTYNAGLPEWAKWERKTGKSIYSMKDISAYQQADFLDLAYFAYKREAAGKPTKPQEIWELTVEEMTIGDESPKVTSPEASTD
;
A
#
# COMPACT_ATOMS: atom_id res chain seq x y z
N MET A 1 -2.78 10.32 -6.93
CA MET A 1 -3.77 9.55 -6.17
C MET A 1 -3.10 8.97 -4.92
N LYS A 2 -3.77 9.05 -3.80
CA LYS A 2 -3.27 8.46 -2.55
C LYS A 2 -4.22 7.39 -2.08
N ILE A 3 -3.67 6.26 -1.66
CA ILE A 3 -4.47 5.21 -1.05
C ILE A 3 -3.77 4.71 0.20
N ALA A 4 -4.56 4.20 1.12
CA ALA A 4 -4.05 3.60 2.34
C ALA A 4 -4.18 2.09 2.21
N ILE A 5 -3.07 1.38 2.43
CA ILE A 5 -3.04 -0.08 2.33
C ILE A 5 -2.68 -0.62 3.70
N THR A 6 -3.63 -1.30 4.32
CA THR A 6 -3.42 -1.87 5.64
C THR A 6 -2.97 -3.32 5.47
N ILE A 7 -1.80 -3.62 5.99
CA ILE A 7 -1.22 -4.95 5.93
C ILE A 7 -1.29 -5.58 7.31
N LYS A 8 -1.91 -6.75 7.38
CA LYS A 8 -1.86 -7.57 8.58
C LYS A 8 -0.81 -8.64 8.36
N TYR A 9 0.21 -8.64 9.21
CA TYR A 9 1.30 -9.58 9.09
C TYR A 9 0.99 -10.87 9.82
N THR A 10 1.69 -11.93 9.44
CA THR A 10 1.46 -13.25 10.04
C THR A 10 1.77 -13.29 11.53
N ASN A 11 2.57 -12.34 12.02
CA ASN A 11 2.87 -12.26 13.46
C ASN A 11 1.82 -11.48 14.25
N GLY A 12 0.74 -11.05 13.60
CA GLY A 12 -0.33 -10.32 14.26
C GLY A 12 -0.20 -8.81 14.18
N GLU A 13 0.93 -8.29 13.75
CA GLU A 13 1.10 -6.85 13.58
C GLU A 13 0.24 -6.33 12.44
N GLU A 14 -0.18 -5.08 12.58
CA GLU A 14 -0.98 -4.44 11.53
C GLU A 14 -0.40 -3.07 11.27
N VAL A 15 -0.11 -2.76 10.01
CA VAL A 15 0.49 -1.48 9.64
C VAL A 15 -0.25 -0.94 8.42
N THR A 16 -0.52 0.35 8.43
CA THR A 16 -1.11 1.03 7.27
C THR A 16 -0.03 1.79 6.53
N TYR A 17 0.13 1.47 5.26
CA TYR A 17 1.09 2.13 4.38
C TYR A 17 0.34 3.04 3.44
N ASN A 18 0.83 4.27 3.29
CA ASN A 18 0.19 5.25 2.40
C ASN A 18 0.98 5.33 1.11
N ALA A 19 0.32 4.98 0.02
CA ALA A 19 0.93 5.03 -1.30
C ALA A 19 0.56 6.36 -1.96
N GLY A 20 1.56 7.20 -2.13
CA GLY A 20 1.40 8.50 -2.78
C GLY A 20 2.18 8.54 -4.08
N LEU A 21 2.49 9.74 -4.53
CA LEU A 21 3.14 9.92 -5.82
C LEU A 21 4.42 9.09 -5.98
N PRO A 22 5.34 9.05 -4.99
CA PRO A 22 6.56 8.26 -5.20
C PRO A 22 6.28 6.79 -5.44
N GLU A 23 5.33 6.21 -4.71
CA GLU A 23 4.99 4.81 -4.87
C GLU A 23 4.33 4.54 -6.21
N TRP A 24 3.42 5.41 -6.60
CA TRP A 24 2.76 5.27 -7.90
C TRP A 24 3.74 5.41 -9.05
N ALA A 25 4.73 6.32 -8.93
CA ALA A 25 5.74 6.47 -9.97
C ALA A 25 6.58 5.20 -10.11
N LYS A 26 6.95 4.59 -8.99
CA LYS A 26 7.69 3.33 -9.03
C LYS A 26 6.86 2.23 -9.65
N TRP A 27 5.58 2.19 -9.30
CA TRP A 27 4.67 1.19 -9.85
C TRP A 27 4.56 1.33 -11.37
N GLU A 28 4.43 2.57 -11.86
CA GLU A 28 4.35 2.79 -13.31
C GLU A 28 5.62 2.35 -14.01
N ARG A 29 6.78 2.64 -13.43
CA ARG A 29 8.05 2.24 -14.03
C ARG A 29 8.20 0.72 -14.04
N LYS A 30 7.72 0.06 -12.99
CA LYS A 30 7.85 -1.38 -12.89
C LYS A 30 6.90 -2.10 -13.84
N THR A 31 5.66 -1.65 -13.93
CA THR A 31 4.63 -2.38 -14.67
C THR A 31 4.47 -1.90 -16.10
N GLY A 32 4.93 -0.68 -16.41
CA GLY A 32 4.68 -0.09 -17.71
C GLY A 32 3.27 0.42 -17.89
N LYS A 33 2.45 0.37 -16.84
CA LYS A 33 1.08 0.85 -16.88
C LYS A 33 1.02 2.26 -16.33
N SER A 34 -0.02 2.99 -16.71
CA SER A 34 -0.25 4.35 -16.24
C SER A 34 -1.48 4.37 -15.35
N ILE A 35 -1.41 5.10 -14.22
CA ILE A 35 -2.59 5.24 -13.37
C ILE A 35 -3.71 5.96 -14.12
N TYR A 36 -3.35 6.77 -15.10
CA TYR A 36 -4.35 7.51 -15.86
C TYR A 36 -5.12 6.63 -16.83
N SER A 37 -4.63 5.43 -17.14
CA SER A 37 -5.35 4.49 -17.99
C SER A 37 -6.26 3.58 -17.20
N MET A 38 -6.17 3.61 -15.86
CA MET A 38 -7.00 2.78 -14.99
C MET A 38 -8.17 3.62 -14.50
N LYS A 39 -9.38 3.11 -14.66
CA LYS A 39 -10.56 3.93 -14.43
C LYS A 39 -10.91 4.07 -12.96
N ASP A 40 -10.74 3.00 -12.20
CA ASP A 40 -11.02 3.05 -10.78
C ASP A 40 -10.26 1.93 -10.09
N ILE A 41 -10.44 1.84 -8.78
CA ILE A 41 -9.65 0.93 -7.98
C ILE A 41 -9.90 -0.54 -8.35
N SER A 42 -11.04 -0.84 -8.91
CA SER A 42 -11.34 -2.22 -9.28
C SER A 42 -10.56 -2.70 -10.50
N ALA A 43 -9.91 -1.76 -11.22
CA ALA A 43 -9.09 -2.12 -12.38
C ALA A 43 -7.72 -2.64 -11.98
N TYR A 44 -7.34 -2.52 -10.70
CA TYR A 44 -6.04 -2.95 -10.21
C TYR A 44 -6.13 -4.36 -9.64
N GLN A 45 -5.02 -5.06 -9.66
CA GLN A 45 -4.94 -6.40 -9.11
C GLN A 45 -4.30 -6.37 -7.74
N GLN A 46 -4.45 -7.46 -6.99
CA GLN A 46 -3.82 -7.55 -5.68
C GLN A 46 -2.32 -7.34 -5.77
N ALA A 47 -1.71 -7.85 -6.83
CA ALA A 47 -0.27 -7.68 -7.02
C ALA A 47 0.11 -6.20 -7.12
N ASP A 48 -0.75 -5.40 -7.74
CA ASP A 48 -0.49 -3.96 -7.85
C ASP A 48 -0.46 -3.31 -6.47
N PHE A 49 -1.42 -3.65 -5.62
CA PHE A 49 -1.47 -3.08 -4.28
C PHE A 49 -0.34 -3.59 -3.40
N LEU A 50 0.06 -4.85 -3.59
CA LEU A 50 1.23 -5.37 -2.87
C LEU A 50 2.50 -4.62 -3.27
N ASP A 51 2.66 -4.32 -4.56
CA ASP A 51 3.79 -3.52 -5.02
C ASP A 51 3.79 -2.15 -4.34
N LEU A 52 2.64 -1.50 -4.34
CA LEU A 52 2.54 -0.16 -3.76
C LEU A 52 2.85 -0.18 -2.26
N ALA A 53 2.30 -1.16 -1.55
CA ALA A 53 2.55 -1.29 -0.12
C ALA A 53 4.03 -1.57 0.15
N TYR A 54 4.65 -2.41 -0.68
CA TYR A 54 6.06 -2.72 -0.51
C TYR A 54 6.93 -1.47 -0.75
N PHE A 55 6.60 -0.68 -1.76
CA PHE A 55 7.35 0.54 -2.02
C PHE A 55 7.22 1.52 -0.84
N ALA A 56 6.02 1.63 -0.26
CA ALA A 56 5.82 2.48 0.90
C ALA A 56 6.58 1.93 2.12
N TYR A 57 6.57 0.62 2.30
CA TYR A 57 7.31 -0.04 3.36
C TYR A 57 8.80 0.32 3.28
N LYS A 58 9.36 0.25 2.07
CA LYS A 58 10.78 0.58 1.90
C LYS A 58 11.05 2.05 2.15
N ARG A 59 10.15 2.93 1.69
CA ARG A 59 10.34 4.36 1.91
C ARG A 59 10.29 4.70 3.39
N GLU A 60 9.35 4.09 4.12
CA GLU A 60 9.20 4.39 5.54
C GLU A 60 10.31 3.78 6.38
N ALA A 61 11.01 2.79 5.85
CA ALA A 61 12.14 2.20 6.56
C ALA A 61 13.30 3.18 6.69
N ALA A 62 13.38 4.16 5.78
CA ALA A 62 14.34 5.27 5.89
C ALA A 62 15.78 4.79 6.10
N GLY A 63 16.21 3.86 5.26
CA GLY A 63 17.59 3.37 5.31
C GLY A 63 17.82 2.19 6.25
N LYS A 64 16.82 1.80 7.02
CA LYS A 64 16.92 0.59 7.82
C LYS A 64 16.85 -0.63 6.92
N PRO A 65 17.38 -1.78 7.37
CA PRO A 65 17.30 -2.99 6.56
C PRO A 65 15.86 -3.36 6.25
N THR A 66 15.61 -3.77 5.02
CA THR A 66 14.30 -4.22 4.59
C THR A 66 14.41 -5.57 3.93
N LYS A 67 13.30 -6.32 3.93
CA LYS A 67 13.27 -7.61 3.27
C LYS A 67 13.07 -7.43 1.77
N PRO A 68 13.62 -8.32 0.93
CA PRO A 68 13.24 -8.35 -0.48
C PRO A 68 11.73 -8.58 -0.61
N GLN A 69 11.17 -8.12 -1.72
CA GLN A 69 9.71 -8.16 -1.88
C GLN A 69 9.14 -9.57 -1.76
N GLU A 70 9.81 -10.55 -2.35
CA GLU A 70 9.32 -11.93 -2.30
C GLU A 70 9.22 -12.43 -0.86
N ILE A 71 10.22 -12.10 -0.05
CA ILE A 71 10.23 -12.52 1.35
C ILE A 71 9.20 -11.72 2.14
N TRP A 72 9.11 -10.41 1.89
CA TRP A 72 8.16 -9.56 2.57
C TRP A 72 6.73 -10.04 2.33
N GLU A 73 6.41 -10.41 1.07
CA GLU A 73 5.06 -10.86 0.75
C GLU A 73 4.67 -12.11 1.50
N LEU A 74 5.63 -12.96 1.84
CA LEU A 74 5.33 -14.16 2.62
C LEU A 74 4.89 -13.85 4.04
N THR A 75 5.20 -12.65 4.53
CA THR A 75 4.79 -12.25 5.89
C THR A 75 3.44 -11.56 5.91
N VAL A 76 2.83 -11.34 4.76
CA VAL A 76 1.54 -10.66 4.66
C VAL A 76 0.42 -11.68 4.78
N GLU A 77 -0.43 -11.51 5.78
CA GLU A 77 -1.58 -12.40 5.95
C GLU A 77 -2.82 -11.84 5.29
N GLU A 78 -3.06 -10.54 5.47
CA GLU A 78 -4.23 -9.88 4.91
C GLU A 78 -3.86 -8.49 4.43
N MET A 79 -4.60 -8.02 3.43
CA MET A 79 -4.40 -6.69 2.88
C MET A 79 -5.77 -6.05 2.66
N THR A 80 -5.92 -4.84 3.19
CA THR A 80 -7.15 -4.07 3.05
C THR A 80 -6.83 -2.73 2.40
N ILE A 81 -7.61 -2.36 1.40
CA ILE A 81 -7.39 -1.13 0.64
C ILE A 81 -8.47 -0.13 1.03
N GLY A 82 -8.05 1.10 1.30
CA GLY A 82 -8.99 2.17 1.58
C GLY A 82 -8.51 3.47 0.99
N ASP A 83 -9.41 4.47 0.98
CA ASP A 83 -9.01 5.81 0.60
C ASP A 83 -8.10 6.39 1.65
N GLU A 84 -7.22 7.26 1.22
CA GLU A 84 -6.23 7.85 2.10
C GLU A 84 -6.84 8.73 3.18
N SER A 85 -8.02 9.21 2.98
CA SER A 85 -8.63 10.11 3.93
C SER A 85 -8.60 9.59 5.33
N PRO A 86 -8.65 10.15 6.10
CA PRO A 86 -8.57 9.85 7.15
C PRO A 86 -9.08 9.64 8.20
N LYS A 87 -9.10 9.53 7.69
CA LYS A 87 -9.32 9.17 8.53
C LYS A 87 -9.29 9.29 9.40
N VAL A 88 -9.42 9.68 9.12
CA VAL A 88 -9.32 9.54 9.79
C VAL A 88 -9.70 9.53 10.54
N THR A 89 -9.92 9.74 10.53
CA THR A 89 -10.14 9.47 11.21
C THR A 89 -10.74 9.24 11.80
N SER A 90 -10.95 9.44 12.00
CA SER A 90 -11.39 8.97 12.57
C SER A 90 -12.04 8.75 13.00
N PRO A 91 -12.20 8.76 13.22
CA PRO A 91 -12.88 8.31 13.69
C PRO A 91 -13.64 8.35 13.95
N GLU A 92 -13.53 8.52 13.72
CA GLU A 92 -13.98 8.25 13.81
C GLU A 92 -14.66 8.26 14.00
N ALA A 93 -14.68 8.76 13.94
CA ALA A 93 -15.13 8.55 14.04
C ALA A 93 -15.89 8.51 14.14
N SER A 94 -15.87 8.70 14.11
CA SER A 94 -16.42 8.41 14.26
C SER A 94 -17.21 8.34 14.41
N THR A 95 -17.26 8.62 14.56
CA THR A 95 -17.84 8.33 14.76
C THR A 95 -18.54 8.26 14.83
N ASP A 96 -18.48 8.50 14.86
CA ASP A 96 -18.88 8.24 14.98
C ASP A 96 -19.24 8.26 15.04
#